data_2df373045f36f54a0890b344af1f06be
#
_entry.id   2df373045f36f54a0890b344af1f06be
#
_cell.length_a   1.000
_cell.length_b   1.000
_cell.length_c   1.000
_cell.angle_alpha   90.00
_cell.angle_beta   90.00
_cell.angle_gamma   90.00
#
_symmetry.space_group_name_H-M   'P 1'
#
loop_
_entity.id
_entity.type
_entity.pdbx_description
1 polymer ?
#
loop_
_entity_poly.entity_id
_entity_poly.type
_entity_poly.pdbx_seq_one_letter_code
_entity_poly.pdbx_strand_id
1 'polypeptide(L)'
;RYEEVTDPEILTRIRQYELAFRMQKKAPELTDLSRESKATLENYGVDPDRPSFSRNCLLARRMIESGVRYIQLYDMGWDSHGSLEKDHRRQCRAVDRGIAALIGDLETRGLLDETLVIWGGEFGRTPVVQGGGENWGRDHHPHGFTMWLAGGGIRGGTVYGQTDEFGFHAVENRMDVHDLHATLLHQLGIDHEKLTYRNQGRDFRLTDVGGRVVKELLA
;
A
#
# COMPACT_ATOMS: atom_id res chain seq x y z
N ARG A 1 30.29 27.52 3.64
CA ARG A 1 30.48 26.75 2.35
C ARG A 1 29.16 26.35 1.71
N TYR A 2 28.07 26.22 2.44
CA TYR A 2 26.73 25.91 1.90
C TYR A 2 26.11 27.09 1.14
N GLU A 3 26.49 28.31 1.48
CA GLU A 3 25.98 29.54 0.84
C GLU A 3 26.51 29.79 -0.57
N GLU A 4 27.57 29.08 -0.97
CA GLU A 4 28.17 29.20 -2.30
C GLU A 4 27.60 28.24 -3.35
N VAL A 5 26.78 27.24 -2.94
CA VAL A 5 26.18 26.27 -3.87
C VAL A 5 24.81 26.78 -4.31
N THR A 6 24.77 27.39 -5.48
CA THR A 6 23.54 27.96 -6.08
C THR A 6 22.80 26.99 -6.98
N ASP A 7 23.41 25.84 -7.35
CA ASP A 7 22.78 24.84 -8.21
C ASP A 7 21.68 24.07 -7.45
N PRO A 8 20.41 24.20 -7.87
CA PRO A 8 19.29 23.56 -7.20
C PRO A 8 19.40 22.02 -7.16
N GLU A 9 20.03 21.41 -8.17
CA GLU A 9 20.21 19.95 -8.22
C GLU A 9 21.20 19.48 -7.15
N ILE A 10 22.31 20.18 -6.99
CA ILE A 10 23.30 19.88 -5.95
C ILE A 10 22.71 20.07 -4.56
N LEU A 11 21.98 21.15 -4.34
CA LEU A 11 21.27 21.39 -3.05
C LEU A 11 20.27 20.28 -2.75
N THR A 12 19.54 19.82 -3.76
CA THR A 12 18.58 18.72 -3.62
C THR A 12 19.30 17.43 -3.23
N ARG A 13 20.42 17.09 -3.87
CA ARG A 13 21.23 15.91 -3.52
C ARG A 13 21.79 15.98 -2.10
N ILE A 14 22.30 17.14 -1.68
CA ILE A 14 22.78 17.34 -0.32
C ILE A 14 21.66 17.05 0.68
N ARG A 15 20.46 17.62 0.47
CA ARG A 15 19.29 17.39 1.34
C ARG A 15 18.87 15.92 1.38
N GLN A 16 18.96 15.21 0.26
CA GLN A 16 18.68 13.77 0.20
C GLN A 16 19.67 12.97 1.02
N TYR A 17 20.98 13.26 0.94
CA TYR A 17 21.99 12.60 1.77
C TYR A 17 21.84 12.90 3.25
N GLU A 18 21.54 14.14 3.62
CA GLU A 18 21.25 14.50 5.02
C GLU A 18 20.03 13.78 5.56
N LEU A 19 18.97 13.64 4.74
CA LEU A 19 17.79 12.89 5.09
C LEU A 19 18.12 11.40 5.29
N ALA A 20 18.84 10.80 4.35
CA ALA A 20 19.28 9.40 4.45
C ALA A 20 20.11 9.15 5.72
N PHE A 21 21.04 10.04 6.06
CA PHE A 21 21.84 9.95 7.28
C PHE A 21 20.99 10.03 8.55
N ARG A 22 20.01 10.95 8.59
CA ARG A 22 19.05 11.03 9.72
C ARG A 22 18.21 9.77 9.85
N MET A 23 17.77 9.19 8.72
CA MET A 23 17.03 7.93 8.72
C MET A 23 17.90 6.77 9.27
N GLN A 24 19.16 6.66 8.84
CA GLN A 24 20.06 5.62 9.33
C GLN A 24 20.27 5.69 10.85
N LYS A 25 20.33 6.88 11.42
CA LYS A 25 20.45 7.05 12.88
C LYS A 25 19.18 6.61 13.63
N LYS A 26 18.01 6.79 13.05
CA LYS A 26 16.72 6.42 13.65
C LYS A 26 16.35 4.95 13.41
N ALA A 27 16.88 4.31 12.38
CA ALA A 27 16.51 2.94 12.03
C ALA A 27 16.65 1.93 13.17
N PRO A 28 17.76 1.91 13.96
CA PRO A 28 17.88 0.99 15.09
C PRO A 28 16.79 1.20 16.15
N GLU A 29 16.44 2.44 16.44
CA GLU A 29 15.38 2.77 17.40
C GLU A 29 14.00 2.34 16.89
N LEU A 30 13.72 2.54 15.61
CA LEU A 30 12.45 2.15 14.99
C LEU A 30 12.26 0.65 14.92
N THR A 31 13.34 -0.11 14.70
CA THR A 31 13.30 -1.57 14.56
C THR A 31 13.39 -2.32 15.88
N ASP A 32 13.78 -1.65 16.96
CA ASP A 32 13.82 -2.21 18.31
C ASP A 32 12.41 -2.32 18.90
N LEU A 33 11.86 -3.53 18.89
CA LEU A 33 10.54 -3.84 19.45
C LEU A 33 10.57 -4.13 20.96
N SER A 34 11.72 -4.11 21.62
CA SER A 34 11.85 -4.37 23.07
C SER A 34 11.11 -3.34 23.92
N ARG A 35 10.82 -2.18 23.35
CA ARG A 35 10.07 -1.09 24.00
C ARG A 35 8.56 -1.19 23.85
N GLU A 36 8.07 -2.10 23.01
CA GLU A 36 6.64 -2.31 22.84
C GLU A 36 6.02 -3.01 24.07
N SER A 37 4.80 -2.63 24.40
CA SER A 37 4.10 -3.30 25.50
C SER A 37 3.77 -4.75 25.14
N LYS A 38 3.71 -5.61 26.15
CA LYS A 38 3.27 -6.99 25.96
C LYS A 38 1.90 -7.06 25.31
N ALA A 39 0.98 -6.18 25.67
CA ALA A 39 -0.36 -6.08 25.09
C ALA A 39 -0.30 -5.74 23.59
N THR A 40 0.58 -4.82 23.18
CA THR A 40 0.80 -4.49 21.75
C THR A 40 1.33 -5.70 20.99
N LEU A 41 2.36 -6.35 21.50
CA LEU A 41 2.94 -7.55 20.86
C LEU A 41 1.91 -8.67 20.73
N GLU A 42 1.11 -8.90 21.77
CA GLU A 42 0.02 -9.86 21.76
C GLU A 42 -1.08 -9.48 20.78
N ASN A 43 -1.48 -8.22 20.68
CA ASN A 43 -2.49 -7.75 19.72
C ASN A 43 -2.08 -8.06 18.27
N TYR A 44 -0.85 -7.69 17.90
CA TYR A 44 -0.30 -7.98 16.57
C TYR A 44 0.05 -9.47 16.37
N GLY A 45 0.16 -10.26 17.44
CA GLY A 45 0.65 -11.64 17.38
C GLY A 45 2.12 -11.72 16.99
N VAL A 46 2.93 -10.80 17.49
CA VAL A 46 4.34 -10.65 17.14
C VAL A 46 5.23 -11.29 18.18
N ASP A 47 6.12 -12.16 17.72
CA ASP A 47 7.35 -12.54 18.42
C ASP A 47 8.45 -11.56 17.96
N PRO A 48 9.03 -10.74 18.85
CA PRO A 48 10.03 -9.73 18.46
C PRO A 48 11.25 -10.31 17.76
N ASP A 49 11.60 -11.56 18.08
CA ASP A 49 12.80 -12.25 17.58
C ASP A 49 12.55 -12.99 16.26
N ARG A 50 11.30 -13.03 15.78
CA ARG A 50 10.94 -13.76 14.56
C ARG A 50 10.37 -12.84 13.48
N PRO A 51 10.86 -12.95 12.24
CA PRO A 51 10.26 -12.22 11.14
C PRO A 51 8.84 -12.74 10.85
N SER A 52 7.90 -11.80 10.62
CA SER A 52 6.54 -12.10 10.22
C SER A 52 5.91 -10.88 9.53
N PHE A 53 4.85 -11.08 8.75
CA PHE A 53 4.08 -9.97 8.19
C PHE A 53 3.47 -9.08 9.30
N SER A 54 2.97 -9.67 10.37
CA SER A 54 2.49 -8.93 11.53
C SER A 54 3.57 -8.04 12.18
N ARG A 55 4.82 -8.54 12.24
CA ARG A 55 5.95 -7.73 12.70
C ARG A 55 6.18 -6.53 11.78
N ASN A 56 6.08 -6.72 10.47
CA ASN A 56 6.19 -5.62 9.50
C ASN A 56 5.06 -4.61 9.66
N CYS A 57 3.83 -5.04 9.94
CA CYS A 57 2.70 -4.16 10.27
C CYS A 57 2.99 -3.32 11.53
N LEU A 58 3.53 -3.92 12.58
CA LEU A 58 3.92 -3.19 13.80
C LEU A 58 5.03 -2.17 13.53
N LEU A 59 6.03 -2.54 12.73
CA LEU A 59 7.09 -1.61 12.31
C LEU A 59 6.51 -0.46 11.46
N ALA A 60 5.53 -0.73 10.58
CA ALA A 60 4.86 0.30 9.79
C ALA A 60 4.17 1.33 10.70
N ARG A 61 3.45 0.90 11.73
CA ARG A 61 2.85 1.81 12.71
C ARG A 61 3.92 2.72 13.36
N ARG A 62 5.04 2.16 13.79
CA ARG A 62 6.15 2.93 14.39
C ARG A 62 6.76 3.94 13.42
N MET A 63 6.88 3.54 12.15
CA MET A 63 7.36 4.44 11.10
C MET A 63 6.40 5.60 10.87
N ILE A 64 5.08 5.34 10.87
CA ILE A 64 4.04 6.38 10.76
C ILE A 64 4.17 7.37 11.92
N GLU A 65 4.25 6.89 13.16
CA GLU A 65 4.47 7.73 14.35
C GLU A 65 5.74 8.59 14.26
N SER A 66 6.73 8.12 13.53
CA SER A 66 8.00 8.83 13.31
C SER A 66 7.97 9.77 12.10
N GLY A 67 6.82 9.92 11.44
CA GLY A 67 6.62 10.81 10.30
C GLY A 67 7.10 10.27 8.95
N VAL A 68 7.28 8.96 8.82
CA VAL A 68 7.54 8.34 7.50
C VAL A 68 6.26 8.39 6.68
N ARG A 69 6.32 9.07 5.54
CA ARG A 69 5.13 9.39 4.73
C ARG A 69 4.71 8.30 3.74
N TYR A 70 5.60 7.39 3.40
CA TYR A 70 5.32 6.32 2.45
C TYR A 70 5.95 5.02 2.89
N ILE A 71 5.14 3.99 3.05
CA ILE A 71 5.57 2.68 3.53
C ILE A 71 4.93 1.62 2.64
N GLN A 72 5.73 0.67 2.18
CA GLN A 72 5.25 -0.50 1.45
C GLN A 72 5.57 -1.77 2.23
N LEU A 73 4.56 -2.60 2.40
CA LEU A 73 4.67 -3.94 2.95
C LEU A 73 4.38 -4.96 1.84
N TYR A 74 5.27 -5.93 1.69
CA TYR A 74 5.11 -6.98 0.70
C TYR A 74 4.87 -8.31 1.39
N ASP A 75 3.91 -9.06 0.87
CA ASP A 75 3.66 -10.45 1.24
C ASP A 75 3.61 -11.31 -0.01
N MET A 76 4.37 -12.40 -0.02
CA MET A 76 4.51 -13.27 -1.18
C MET A 76 3.65 -14.52 -1.04
N GLY A 77 3.34 -15.17 -2.19
CA GLY A 77 2.70 -16.47 -2.20
C GLY A 77 1.20 -16.44 -2.54
N TRP A 78 0.74 -15.35 -3.17
CA TRP A 78 -0.63 -15.20 -3.65
C TRP A 78 -0.84 -15.65 -5.11
N ASP A 79 0.26 -15.99 -5.80
CA ASP A 79 0.25 -16.46 -7.18
C ASP A 79 -0.10 -17.95 -7.27
N SER A 80 -1.36 -18.29 -6.99
CA SER A 80 -1.82 -19.67 -6.83
C SER A 80 -2.40 -20.22 -8.13
N HIS A 81 -1.52 -20.71 -9.01
CA HIS A 81 -1.89 -21.47 -10.21
C HIS A 81 -2.30 -22.93 -9.91
N GLY A 82 -2.10 -23.36 -8.68
CA GLY A 82 -2.51 -24.66 -8.13
C GLY A 82 -2.68 -24.55 -6.63
N SER A 83 -3.27 -25.56 -6.00
CA SER A 83 -3.50 -25.63 -4.54
C SER A 83 -4.14 -24.36 -3.93
N LEU A 84 -4.99 -23.67 -4.71
CA LEU A 84 -5.53 -22.35 -4.38
C LEU A 84 -6.09 -22.26 -2.97
N GLU A 85 -6.97 -23.18 -2.60
CA GLU A 85 -7.63 -23.13 -1.29
C GLU A 85 -6.65 -23.26 -0.14
N LYS A 86 -5.71 -24.21 -0.23
CA LYS A 86 -4.67 -24.42 0.80
C LYS A 86 -3.76 -23.20 0.92
N ASP A 87 -3.32 -22.67 -0.21
CA ASP A 87 -2.38 -21.53 -0.23
C ASP A 87 -3.04 -20.26 0.26
N HIS A 88 -4.27 -19.95 -0.18
CA HIS A 88 -5.01 -18.79 0.32
C HIS A 88 -5.30 -18.88 1.82
N ARG A 89 -5.70 -20.04 2.33
CA ARG A 89 -5.89 -20.22 3.78
C ARG A 89 -4.61 -19.96 4.57
N ARG A 90 -3.46 -20.38 4.04
CA ARG A 90 -2.15 -20.13 4.66
C ARG A 90 -1.82 -18.64 4.65
N GLN A 91 -1.96 -17.99 3.49
CA GLN A 91 -1.64 -16.58 3.34
C GLN A 91 -2.57 -15.67 4.15
N CYS A 92 -3.88 -15.92 4.10
CA CYS A 92 -4.83 -15.18 4.94
C CYS A 92 -4.46 -15.24 6.42
N ARG A 93 -4.12 -16.43 6.95
CA ARG A 93 -3.69 -16.58 8.34
C ARG A 93 -2.40 -15.83 8.66
N ALA A 94 -1.50 -15.69 7.67
CA ALA A 94 -0.23 -14.98 7.87
C ALA A 94 -0.41 -13.47 7.97
N VAL A 95 -1.38 -12.89 7.23
CA VAL A 95 -1.54 -11.43 7.11
C VAL A 95 -2.67 -10.85 7.95
N ASP A 96 -3.76 -11.59 8.16
CA ASP A 96 -5.04 -11.11 8.69
C ASP A 96 -4.89 -10.39 10.03
N ARG A 97 -4.25 -11.04 11.00
CA ARG A 97 -4.05 -10.48 12.34
C ARG A 97 -3.22 -9.19 12.32
N GLY A 98 -2.15 -9.17 11.54
CA GLY A 98 -1.27 -8.01 11.43
C GLY A 98 -1.97 -6.80 10.83
N ILE A 99 -2.78 -7.01 9.79
CA ILE A 99 -3.56 -5.97 9.14
C ILE A 99 -4.64 -5.43 10.08
N ALA A 100 -5.40 -6.30 10.72
CA ALA A 100 -6.46 -5.90 11.66
C ALA A 100 -5.88 -5.10 12.84
N ALA A 101 -4.75 -5.56 13.40
CA ALA A 101 -4.07 -4.87 14.48
C ALA A 101 -3.53 -3.50 14.05
N LEU A 102 -2.97 -3.40 12.84
CA LEU A 102 -2.46 -2.13 12.31
C LEU A 102 -3.57 -1.09 12.19
N ILE A 103 -4.70 -1.44 11.57
CA ILE A 103 -5.83 -0.52 11.38
C ILE A 103 -6.39 -0.09 12.73
N GLY A 104 -6.66 -1.03 13.64
CA GLY A 104 -7.20 -0.71 14.97
C GLY A 104 -6.23 0.11 15.83
N ASP A 105 -4.92 -0.13 15.72
CA ASP A 105 -3.90 0.64 16.44
C ASP A 105 -3.77 2.08 15.88
N LEU A 106 -3.83 2.24 14.55
CA LEU A 106 -3.87 3.57 13.91
C LEU A 106 -5.12 4.34 14.31
N GLU A 107 -6.29 3.70 14.34
CA GLU A 107 -7.55 4.31 14.76
C GLU A 107 -7.48 4.74 16.22
N THR A 108 -7.07 3.85 17.13
CA THR A 108 -6.96 4.12 18.57
C THR A 108 -6.01 5.26 18.89
N ARG A 109 -4.97 5.45 18.08
CA ARG A 109 -3.96 6.52 18.19
C ARG A 109 -4.37 7.82 17.50
N GLY A 110 -5.50 7.86 16.81
CA GLY A 110 -5.94 9.01 16.02
C GLY A 110 -5.07 9.27 14.78
N LEU A 111 -4.38 8.24 14.29
CA LEU A 111 -3.50 8.33 13.12
C LEU A 111 -4.18 7.89 11.82
N LEU A 112 -5.31 7.17 11.91
CA LEU A 112 -5.97 6.61 10.74
C LEU A 112 -6.54 7.69 9.81
N ASP A 113 -7.04 8.79 10.37
CA ASP A 113 -7.59 9.91 9.58
C ASP A 113 -6.54 10.58 8.70
N GLU A 114 -5.27 10.55 9.11
CA GLU A 114 -4.13 11.12 8.37
C GLU A 114 -3.30 10.06 7.63
N THR A 115 -3.69 8.79 7.73
CA THR A 115 -2.96 7.66 7.12
C THR A 115 -3.85 6.87 6.19
N LEU A 116 -3.57 6.93 4.90
CA LEU A 116 -4.25 6.08 3.93
C LEU A 116 -3.60 4.70 3.89
N VAL A 117 -4.37 3.69 4.26
CA VAL A 117 -3.98 2.28 4.17
C VAL A 117 -4.61 1.68 2.91
N ILE A 118 -3.78 1.06 2.07
CA ILE A 118 -4.19 0.44 0.81
C ILE A 118 -3.77 -1.02 0.83
N TRP A 119 -4.67 -1.91 0.48
CA TRP A 119 -4.38 -3.32 0.29
C TRP A 119 -4.86 -3.79 -1.09
N GLY A 120 -3.98 -4.45 -1.81
CA GLY A 120 -4.29 -4.98 -3.13
C GLY A 120 -3.16 -5.82 -3.70
N GLY A 121 -3.43 -6.45 -4.82
CA GLY A 121 -2.44 -7.07 -5.68
C GLY A 121 -2.24 -6.25 -6.97
N GLU A 122 -1.33 -6.69 -7.80
CA GLU A 122 -1.00 -6.06 -9.08
C GLU A 122 -2.11 -6.22 -10.12
N PHE A 123 -2.88 -7.31 -10.04
CA PHE A 123 -4.08 -7.61 -10.83
C PHE A 123 -4.93 -8.67 -10.09
N GLY A 124 -6.04 -9.08 -10.70
CA GLY A 124 -6.92 -10.12 -10.18
C GLY A 124 -6.60 -11.52 -10.72
N ARG A 125 -7.54 -12.43 -10.47
CA ARG A 125 -7.48 -13.83 -10.91
C ARG A 125 -8.71 -14.17 -11.73
N THR A 126 -8.55 -15.06 -12.71
CA THR A 126 -9.67 -15.50 -13.54
C THR A 126 -10.79 -16.08 -12.68
N PRO A 127 -12.07 -15.81 -13.02
CA PRO A 127 -13.20 -16.43 -12.33
C PRO A 127 -13.35 -17.93 -12.65
N VAL A 128 -12.57 -18.43 -13.62
CA VAL A 128 -12.55 -19.85 -14.02
C VAL A 128 -11.34 -20.57 -13.43
N VAL A 129 -11.50 -21.88 -13.31
CA VAL A 129 -10.46 -22.76 -12.77
C VAL A 129 -9.33 -22.95 -13.78
N GLN A 130 -8.09 -22.89 -13.31
CA GLN A 130 -6.91 -23.35 -14.00
C GLN A 130 -6.47 -24.71 -13.44
N GLY A 131 -6.16 -25.65 -14.31
CA GLY A 131 -5.80 -27.01 -13.89
C GLY A 131 -7.01 -27.89 -13.59
N GLY A 132 -6.85 -28.93 -12.78
CA GLY A 132 -7.91 -29.86 -12.45
C GLY A 132 -7.63 -30.74 -11.24
N GLY A 133 -8.62 -31.53 -10.84
CA GLY A 133 -8.55 -32.38 -9.65
C GLY A 133 -8.42 -31.57 -8.35
N GLU A 134 -7.67 -32.12 -7.40
CA GLU A 134 -7.46 -31.44 -6.11
C GLU A 134 -6.42 -30.30 -6.16
N ASN A 135 -5.66 -30.22 -7.25
CA ASN A 135 -4.60 -29.21 -7.44
C ASN A 135 -5.03 -28.11 -8.42
N TRP A 136 -6.19 -27.53 -8.23
CA TRP A 136 -6.68 -26.44 -9.06
C TRP A 136 -6.20 -25.07 -8.55
N GLY A 137 -6.14 -24.12 -9.47
CA GLY A 137 -5.78 -22.73 -9.23
C GLY A 137 -6.54 -21.76 -10.10
N ARG A 138 -6.05 -20.54 -10.20
CA ARG A 138 -6.60 -19.50 -11.08
C ARG A 138 -5.47 -18.76 -11.77
N ASP A 139 -5.68 -18.39 -13.01
CA ASP A 139 -4.73 -17.62 -13.82
C ASP A 139 -4.85 -16.11 -13.55
N HIS A 140 -3.93 -15.35 -14.09
CA HIS A 140 -3.89 -13.90 -14.03
C HIS A 140 -5.05 -13.28 -14.79
N HIS A 141 -5.63 -12.21 -14.22
CA HIS A 141 -6.77 -11.52 -14.85
C HIS A 141 -6.78 -10.03 -14.52
N PRO A 142 -6.36 -9.15 -15.45
CA PRO A 142 -6.26 -7.71 -15.17
C PRO A 142 -7.56 -6.93 -15.36
N HIS A 143 -8.64 -7.55 -15.91
CA HIS A 143 -9.83 -6.83 -16.33
C HIS A 143 -10.91 -6.66 -15.25
N GLY A 144 -10.72 -7.28 -14.10
CA GLY A 144 -11.61 -7.15 -12.95
C GLY A 144 -10.95 -7.67 -11.68
N PHE A 145 -10.72 -6.77 -10.70
CA PHE A 145 -10.18 -7.12 -9.40
C PHE A 145 -10.58 -6.09 -8.35
N THR A 146 -10.40 -6.44 -7.09
CA THR A 146 -10.78 -5.60 -5.96
C THR A 146 -9.55 -5.18 -5.19
N MET A 147 -9.55 -3.92 -4.76
CA MET A 147 -8.65 -3.39 -3.75
C MET A 147 -9.49 -2.81 -2.61
N TRP A 148 -8.95 -2.69 -1.41
CA TRP A 148 -9.61 -1.93 -0.37
C TRP A 148 -8.69 -0.84 0.19
N LEU A 149 -9.33 0.23 0.68
CA LEU A 149 -8.69 1.40 1.25
C LEU A 149 -9.33 1.72 2.59
N ALA A 150 -8.54 2.23 3.53
CA ALA A 150 -9.02 2.68 4.83
C ALA A 150 -8.28 3.93 5.29
N GLY A 151 -8.96 4.82 5.98
CA GLY A 151 -8.38 6.06 6.51
C GLY A 151 -8.06 7.10 5.44
N GLY A 152 -7.22 8.08 5.81
CA GLY A 152 -6.68 9.10 4.91
C GLY A 152 -7.72 9.84 4.06
N GLY A 153 -8.91 10.16 4.60
CA GLY A 153 -9.97 10.85 3.88
C GLY A 153 -10.76 10.00 2.87
N ILE A 154 -10.66 8.67 2.96
CA ILE A 154 -11.51 7.75 2.18
C ILE A 154 -12.84 7.54 2.92
N ARG A 155 -13.93 7.59 2.18
CA ARG A 155 -15.28 7.33 2.71
C ARG A 155 -15.45 5.87 3.07
N GLY A 156 -15.48 5.58 4.38
CA GLY A 156 -15.69 4.23 4.91
C GLY A 156 -17.07 3.65 4.53
N GLY A 157 -17.15 2.31 4.43
CA GLY A 157 -18.38 1.59 4.10
C GLY A 157 -18.85 1.76 2.65
N THR A 158 -18.04 2.32 1.77
CA THR A 158 -18.35 2.52 0.35
C THR A 158 -17.87 1.32 -0.46
N VAL A 159 -18.70 0.85 -1.39
CA VAL A 159 -18.30 -0.05 -2.47
C VAL A 159 -18.40 0.73 -3.76
N TYR A 160 -17.33 0.79 -4.54
CA TYR A 160 -17.24 1.52 -5.79
C TYR A 160 -16.80 0.59 -6.91
N GLY A 161 -17.59 0.55 -7.98
CA GLY A 161 -17.39 -0.35 -9.09
C GLY A 161 -18.04 -1.72 -8.90
N GLN A 162 -18.32 -2.36 -10.04
CA GLN A 162 -18.91 -3.68 -10.10
C GLN A 162 -18.40 -4.43 -11.31
N THR A 163 -18.22 -5.74 -11.18
CA THR A 163 -17.95 -6.62 -12.33
C THR A 163 -19.25 -7.08 -12.98
N ASP A 164 -19.13 -7.67 -14.18
CA ASP A 164 -20.20 -8.47 -14.78
C ASP A 164 -20.55 -9.66 -13.89
N GLU A 165 -21.64 -10.35 -14.23
CA GLU A 165 -22.17 -11.49 -13.47
C GLU A 165 -21.20 -12.67 -13.35
N PHE A 166 -20.21 -12.77 -14.23
CA PHE A 166 -19.19 -13.83 -14.24
C PHE A 166 -17.88 -13.40 -13.58
N GLY A 167 -17.70 -12.10 -13.27
CA GLY A 167 -16.47 -11.56 -12.69
C GLY A 167 -15.32 -11.39 -13.69
N PHE A 168 -15.60 -11.33 -15.00
CA PHE A 168 -14.58 -11.14 -16.01
C PHE A 168 -14.20 -9.69 -16.24
N HIS A 169 -15.15 -8.77 -16.26
CA HIS A 169 -14.86 -7.39 -16.58
C HIS A 169 -15.50 -6.44 -15.57
N ALA A 170 -14.77 -5.40 -15.18
CA ALA A 170 -15.38 -4.28 -14.50
C ALA A 170 -16.30 -3.55 -15.48
N VAL A 171 -17.62 -3.41 -15.15
CA VAL A 171 -18.65 -2.87 -16.04
C VAL A 171 -19.30 -1.61 -15.51
N GLU A 172 -19.36 -1.43 -14.19
CA GLU A 172 -19.90 -0.22 -13.56
C GLU A 172 -18.81 0.54 -12.81
N ASN A 173 -18.82 1.86 -12.89
CA ASN A 173 -17.90 2.74 -12.20
C ASN A 173 -16.44 2.26 -12.30
N ARG A 174 -16.02 1.90 -13.50
CA ARG A 174 -14.65 1.42 -13.76
C ARG A 174 -13.64 2.41 -13.25
N MET A 175 -12.66 1.88 -12.55
CA MET A 175 -11.49 2.59 -12.07
C MET A 175 -10.25 1.84 -12.55
N ASP A 176 -9.37 2.50 -13.28
CA ASP A 176 -8.10 1.92 -13.69
C ASP A 176 -6.96 2.33 -12.73
N VAL A 177 -5.78 1.80 -12.99
CA VAL A 177 -4.59 2.06 -12.16
C VAL A 177 -4.22 3.55 -12.14
N HIS A 178 -4.44 4.28 -13.26
CA HIS A 178 -4.14 5.71 -13.31
C HIS A 178 -5.15 6.53 -12.51
N ASP A 179 -6.43 6.12 -12.48
CA ASP A 179 -7.45 6.74 -11.62
C ASP A 179 -7.12 6.54 -10.13
N LEU A 180 -6.67 5.33 -9.77
CA LEU A 180 -6.20 5.07 -8.41
C LEU A 180 -5.05 6.00 -8.06
N HIS A 181 -4.00 6.08 -8.89
CA HIS A 181 -2.86 6.94 -8.64
C HIS A 181 -3.24 8.43 -8.60
N ALA A 182 -4.12 8.89 -9.48
CA ALA A 182 -4.62 10.27 -9.45
C ALA A 182 -5.34 10.57 -8.13
N THR A 183 -6.17 9.63 -7.65
CA THR A 183 -6.89 9.75 -6.38
C THR A 183 -5.94 9.76 -5.18
N LEU A 184 -4.92 8.89 -5.17
CA LEU A 184 -3.90 8.86 -4.12
C LEU A 184 -3.09 10.15 -4.08
N LEU A 185 -2.65 10.65 -5.24
CA LEU A 185 -1.91 11.91 -5.32
C LEU A 185 -2.77 13.07 -4.83
N HIS A 186 -4.06 13.09 -5.17
CA HIS A 186 -4.99 14.10 -4.67
C HIS A 186 -5.09 14.09 -3.14
N GLN A 187 -5.19 12.91 -2.50
CA GLN A 187 -5.20 12.79 -1.04
C GLN A 187 -3.89 13.25 -0.40
N LEU A 188 -2.78 13.14 -1.11
CA LEU A 188 -1.49 13.69 -0.69
C LEU A 188 -1.35 15.21 -0.95
N GLY A 189 -2.40 15.88 -1.46
CA GLY A 189 -2.37 17.29 -1.83
C GLY A 189 -1.57 17.59 -3.11
N ILE A 190 -1.33 16.59 -3.93
CA ILE A 190 -0.54 16.69 -5.16
C ILE A 190 -1.46 16.67 -6.38
N ASP A 191 -1.34 17.68 -7.23
CA ASP A 191 -1.98 17.71 -8.54
C ASP A 191 -1.22 16.77 -9.49
N HIS A 192 -1.84 15.64 -9.84
CA HIS A 192 -1.22 14.62 -10.67
C HIS A 192 -0.93 15.06 -12.11
N GLU A 193 -1.61 16.11 -12.59
CA GLU A 193 -1.36 16.66 -13.93
C GLU A 193 -0.16 17.59 -13.95
N LYS A 194 0.15 18.23 -12.83
CA LYS A 194 1.31 19.13 -12.67
C LYS A 194 2.56 18.41 -12.19
N LEU A 195 2.41 17.24 -11.58
CA LEU A 195 3.54 16.43 -11.15
C LEU A 195 4.15 15.73 -12.37
N THR A 196 5.18 16.34 -12.96
CA THR A 196 5.85 15.82 -14.13
C THR A 196 7.31 15.47 -13.85
N TYR A 197 7.81 14.50 -14.59
CA TYR A 197 9.21 14.13 -14.67
C TYR A 197 9.71 14.33 -16.11
N ARG A 198 10.72 15.20 -16.28
CA ARG A 198 11.30 15.49 -17.61
C ARG A 198 12.32 14.43 -17.99
N ASN A 199 12.08 13.75 -19.10
CA ASN A 199 13.00 12.78 -19.69
C ASN A 199 13.06 12.95 -21.20
N GLN A 200 14.25 13.03 -21.77
CA GLN A 200 14.50 13.20 -23.22
C GLN A 200 13.68 14.32 -23.88
N GLY A 201 13.49 15.44 -23.16
CA GLY A 201 12.77 16.60 -23.66
C GLY A 201 11.24 16.56 -23.52
N ARG A 202 10.68 15.43 -23.07
CA ARG A 202 9.24 15.27 -22.79
C ARG A 202 8.97 15.26 -21.28
N ASP A 203 7.88 15.88 -20.87
CA ASP A 203 7.38 15.81 -19.51
C ASP A 203 6.39 14.64 -19.37
N PHE A 204 6.71 13.71 -18.46
CA PHE A 204 5.90 12.53 -18.17
C PHE A 204 5.18 12.70 -16.84
N ARG A 205 3.93 12.32 -16.76
CA ARG A 205 3.16 12.22 -15.52
C ARG A 205 3.18 10.78 -14.99
N LEU A 206 3.00 10.57 -13.70
CA LEU A 206 2.80 9.23 -13.12
C LEU A 206 1.51 8.56 -13.62
N THR A 207 0.53 9.36 -14.02
CA THR A 207 -0.75 8.93 -14.58
C THR A 207 -0.76 8.91 -16.11
N ASP A 208 0.40 9.06 -16.74
CA ASP A 208 0.57 9.19 -18.19
C ASP A 208 -0.40 10.22 -18.80
N VAL A 209 -1.21 9.84 -19.77
CA VAL A 209 -2.22 10.70 -20.40
C VAL A 209 -3.62 10.57 -19.76
N GLY A 210 -3.79 9.62 -18.84
CA GLY A 210 -5.05 9.31 -18.19
C GLY A 210 -5.11 9.78 -16.74
N GLY A 211 -5.96 9.13 -15.98
CA GLY A 211 -6.18 9.34 -14.54
C GLY A 211 -7.21 10.43 -14.25
N ARG A 212 -8.25 10.04 -13.55
CA ARG A 212 -9.21 10.98 -12.93
C ARG A 212 -9.24 10.76 -11.43
N VAL A 213 -9.41 11.82 -10.67
CA VAL A 213 -9.67 11.73 -9.23
C VAL A 213 -11.10 11.20 -9.04
N VAL A 214 -11.22 10.06 -8.35
CA VAL A 214 -12.51 9.42 -8.07
C VAL A 214 -13.07 10.03 -6.78
N LYS A 215 -13.78 11.15 -6.91
CA LYS A 215 -14.30 11.94 -5.79
C LYS A 215 -15.34 11.17 -4.96
N GLU A 216 -16.02 10.21 -5.56
CA GLU A 216 -17.02 9.37 -4.93
C GLU A 216 -16.46 8.50 -3.80
N LEU A 217 -15.14 8.25 -3.81
CA LEU A 217 -14.43 7.55 -2.75
C LEU A 217 -14.00 8.45 -1.59
N LEU A 218 -14.08 9.77 -1.74
CA LEU A 218 -13.58 10.72 -0.77
C LEU A 218 -14.66 11.13 0.24
N ALA A 219 -14.23 11.37 1.50
CA ALA A 219 -15.08 11.80 2.61
C ALA A 219 -15.40 13.31 2.57
#